data_d0a37742395fe5ba620cc535ad55d884
#
_entry.id   d0a37742395fe5ba620cc535ad55d884
#
_cell.length_a   1.000
_cell.length_b   1.000
_cell.length_c   1.000
_cell.angle_alpha   90.00
_cell.angle_beta   90.00
_cell.angle_gamma   90.00
#
_symmetry.space_group_name_H-M   'P 1'
#
loop_
_entity.id
_entity.type
_entity.pdbx_description
1 polymer ?
#
loop_
_entity_poly.entity_id
_entity_poly.type
_entity_poly.pdbx_seq_one_letter_code
_entity_poly.pdbx_strand_id
1 'polypeptide(L)'
;VASIGETDVLVTATSSRKLREGQSFFPLTVDVEERMYAVGRIPGSFFRREGRATEKATLTARLIDRPLRPSFPDGFLYETHVVATILSADLVNDYDVPALNAASAALTISPVPFLGPLGAVKLALSNGEWIPFPTFEELEESVFMLVVAGKRNASGEVDIAMVEAGATEHGHRMVEGGQPASDEDTITRGLEEAKGYIGQIIDMQVELRAQVGEIKAVDFPVDAAYSDELYARVEAVAKPKFEGLGVIVDKTERSEAESTAAEQAIAELGIDEDDEETLTAAKKAIKAVAKKVMRTRVVNEGVRMDGRSLTEVRQIDIEVGLLGQAHGSAMFKRGETQVLNTSTLGMLRMAAMLDTIDLEESKRYMHHYNFPPFSTGETGFMRGPKRREIGHGALAEKALLPVIPPVEDFPYAYRLVSEVLMSNGSSSMASVCGSSLSLMDAG
;
A
#
# COMPACT_ATOMS: atom_id res chain seq x y z
N VAL A 1 -4.71 9.10 22.82
CA VAL A 1 -5.93 8.38 22.45
C VAL A 1 -6.72 9.29 21.51
N ALA A 2 -7.26 8.72 20.43
CA ALA A 2 -8.26 9.37 19.60
C ALA A 2 -9.56 8.59 19.70
N SER A 3 -10.69 9.31 19.65
CA SER A 3 -12.02 8.73 19.79
C SER A 3 -12.95 9.22 18.70
N ILE A 4 -13.85 8.34 18.24
CA ILE A 4 -15.01 8.66 17.44
C ILE A 4 -16.19 7.84 17.98
N GLY A 5 -17.28 8.50 18.42
CA GLY A 5 -18.30 7.82 19.21
C GLY A 5 -17.70 7.18 20.46
N GLU A 6 -17.94 5.88 20.65
CA GLU A 6 -17.33 5.07 21.71
C GLU A 6 -16.19 4.16 21.21
N THR A 7 -15.71 4.41 19.98
CA THR A 7 -14.52 3.76 19.45
C THR A 7 -13.27 4.53 19.85
N ASP A 8 -12.39 3.90 20.64
CA ASP A 8 -11.17 4.50 21.21
C ASP A 8 -9.91 3.78 20.70
N VAL A 9 -8.96 4.56 20.20
CA VAL A 9 -7.67 4.07 19.69
C VAL A 9 -6.52 4.72 20.46
N LEU A 10 -5.71 3.93 21.13
CA LEU A 10 -4.44 4.36 21.70
C LEU A 10 -3.34 4.19 20.68
N VAL A 11 -2.62 5.26 20.33
CA VAL A 11 -1.42 5.14 19.51
C VAL A 11 -0.19 5.59 20.26
N THR A 12 0.86 4.80 20.14
CA THR A 12 2.19 5.09 20.67
C THR A 12 3.21 5.16 19.54
N ALA A 13 4.15 6.09 19.62
CA ALA A 13 5.27 6.23 18.69
C ALA A 13 6.59 6.19 19.48
N THR A 14 7.46 5.28 19.10
CA THR A 14 8.77 5.07 19.76
C THR A 14 9.86 4.98 18.70
N SER A 15 10.99 5.65 18.94
CA SER A 15 12.17 5.55 18.07
C SER A 15 13.39 5.13 18.87
N SER A 16 14.27 4.35 18.23
CA SER A 16 15.58 4.03 18.78
C SER A 16 16.43 5.31 18.89
N ARG A 17 17.43 5.28 19.78
CA ARG A 17 18.38 6.40 19.95
C ARG A 17 19.75 6.09 19.35
N LYS A 18 19.87 4.96 18.66
CA LYS A 18 21.12 4.49 18.04
C LYS A 18 20.84 3.95 16.66
N LEU A 19 21.69 4.33 15.72
CA LEU A 19 21.71 3.75 14.40
C LEU A 19 22.26 2.31 14.49
N ARG A 20 21.64 1.38 13.78
CA ARG A 20 22.21 0.05 13.60
C ARG A 20 23.34 0.13 12.59
N GLU A 21 24.42 -0.55 12.85
CA GLU A 21 25.56 -0.67 11.91
C GLU A 21 25.08 -1.30 10.60
N GLY A 22 25.47 -0.71 9.46
CA GLY A 22 25.06 -1.15 8.14
C GLY A 22 23.61 -0.78 7.74
N GLN A 23 22.90 0.05 8.53
CA GLN A 23 21.52 0.45 8.22
C GLN A 23 21.49 1.38 7.01
N SER A 24 20.87 0.94 5.90
CA SER A 24 20.80 1.68 4.63
C SER A 24 19.39 2.16 4.25
N PHE A 25 18.38 1.86 5.06
CA PHE A 25 16.98 2.25 4.83
C PHE A 25 16.30 2.63 6.14
N PHE A 26 15.22 3.38 6.07
CA PHE A 26 14.40 3.76 7.23
C PHE A 26 13.53 2.60 7.71
N PRO A 27 13.80 2.00 8.88
CA PRO A 27 13.05 0.88 9.42
C PRO A 27 11.83 1.35 10.21
N LEU A 28 10.77 1.78 9.50
CA LEU A 28 9.48 2.08 10.10
C LEU A 28 8.66 0.80 10.21
N THR A 29 8.18 0.49 11.40
CA THR A 29 7.19 -0.56 11.66
C THR A 29 5.91 0.08 12.16
N VAL A 30 4.79 -0.29 11.58
CA VAL A 30 3.45 0.09 12.04
C VAL A 30 2.68 -1.17 12.37
N ASP A 31 2.19 -1.30 13.60
CA ASP A 31 1.37 -2.41 14.04
C ASP A 31 0.01 -1.91 14.52
N VAL A 32 -1.02 -2.71 14.24
CA VAL A 32 -2.38 -2.49 14.75
C VAL A 32 -2.76 -3.72 15.56
N GLU A 33 -3.13 -3.47 16.82
CA GLU A 33 -3.45 -4.49 17.80
C GLU A 33 -4.95 -4.41 18.14
N GLU A 34 -5.72 -5.28 17.54
CA GLU A 34 -7.12 -5.49 17.91
C GLU A 34 -7.19 -6.29 19.21
N ARG A 35 -7.97 -5.79 20.16
CA ARG A 35 -8.20 -6.46 21.44
C ARG A 35 -9.66 -6.90 21.53
N MET A 36 -9.89 -8.18 21.71
CA MET A 36 -11.26 -8.73 21.76
C MET A 36 -12.09 -8.12 22.89
N TYR A 37 -11.44 -7.65 23.97
CA TYR A 37 -12.15 -6.92 25.03
C TYR A 37 -12.75 -5.58 24.54
N ALA A 38 -12.25 -5.01 23.44
CA ALA A 38 -12.79 -3.78 22.88
C ALA A 38 -14.27 -3.90 22.48
N VAL A 39 -14.70 -5.11 22.15
CA VAL A 39 -16.11 -5.46 21.86
C VAL A 39 -16.70 -6.41 22.93
N GLY A 40 -16.10 -6.50 24.13
CA GLY A 40 -16.57 -7.34 25.22
C GLY A 40 -16.47 -8.85 24.97
N ARG A 41 -15.58 -9.29 24.06
CA ARG A 41 -15.43 -10.71 23.69
C ARG A 41 -14.14 -11.31 24.28
N ILE A 42 -14.15 -12.63 24.47
CA ILE A 42 -12.96 -13.45 24.75
C ILE A 42 -12.52 -14.07 23.42
N PRO A 43 -11.20 -14.06 23.09
CA PRO A 43 -10.69 -14.66 21.84
C PRO A 43 -11.14 -16.10 21.64
N GLY A 44 -11.59 -16.45 20.42
CA GLY A 44 -12.08 -17.77 20.04
C GLY A 44 -11.00 -18.85 19.96
N SER A 45 -9.70 -18.46 19.90
CA SER A 45 -8.58 -19.39 19.82
C SER A 45 -8.48 -20.33 21.02
N PHE A 46 -7.82 -21.47 20.86
CA PHE A 46 -7.65 -22.48 21.92
C PHE A 46 -7.07 -21.88 23.22
N PHE A 47 -6.07 -21.00 23.09
CA PHE A 47 -5.44 -20.35 24.25
C PHE A 47 -6.20 -19.13 24.79
N ARG A 48 -7.34 -18.79 24.22
CA ARG A 48 -8.14 -17.62 24.62
C ARG A 48 -7.32 -16.33 24.70
N ARG A 49 -6.41 -16.17 23.74
CA ARG A 49 -5.53 -15.02 23.62
C ARG A 49 -5.42 -14.60 22.15
N GLU A 50 -5.29 -13.31 21.90
CA GLU A 50 -5.00 -12.77 20.57
C GLU A 50 -3.69 -13.36 20.05
N GLY A 51 -3.69 -13.76 18.78
CA GLY A 51 -2.56 -14.36 18.10
C GLY A 51 -1.92 -13.41 17.08
N ARG A 52 -1.93 -13.81 15.82
CA ARG A 52 -1.47 -12.94 14.73
C ARG A 52 -2.49 -11.84 14.46
N ALA A 53 -1.98 -10.69 13.97
CA ALA A 53 -2.84 -9.61 13.48
C ALA A 53 -3.85 -10.14 12.46
N THR A 54 -5.08 -9.67 12.55
CA THR A 54 -6.14 -9.99 11.58
C THR A 54 -5.80 -9.39 10.22
N GLU A 55 -6.57 -9.78 9.21
CA GLU A 55 -6.47 -9.16 7.88
C GLU A 55 -6.74 -7.65 7.97
N LYS A 56 -7.83 -7.24 8.63
CA LYS A 56 -8.19 -5.83 8.83
C LYS A 56 -7.10 -5.06 9.57
N ALA A 57 -6.59 -5.58 10.69
CA ALA A 57 -5.49 -4.95 11.42
C ALA A 57 -4.24 -4.77 10.53
N THR A 58 -3.92 -5.77 9.70
CA THR A 58 -2.81 -5.70 8.75
C THR A 58 -3.05 -4.65 7.67
N LEU A 59 -4.26 -4.55 7.12
CA LEU A 59 -4.64 -3.54 6.12
C LEU A 59 -4.62 -2.14 6.71
N THR A 60 -5.15 -1.95 7.92
CA THR A 60 -5.10 -0.68 8.64
C THR A 60 -3.66 -0.26 8.94
N ALA A 61 -2.78 -1.19 9.34
CA ALA A 61 -1.35 -0.90 9.50
C ALA A 61 -0.70 -0.41 8.20
N ARG A 62 -1.09 -0.96 7.06
CA ARG A 62 -0.63 -0.52 5.73
C ARG A 62 -1.22 0.83 5.33
N LEU A 63 -2.48 1.08 5.68
CA LEU A 63 -3.15 2.36 5.47
C LEU A 63 -2.42 3.49 6.22
N ILE A 64 -2.00 3.23 7.46
CA ILE A 64 -1.22 4.16 8.28
C ILE A 64 0.20 4.34 7.73
N ASP A 65 0.92 3.25 7.40
CA ASP A 65 2.31 3.27 6.94
C ASP A 65 2.50 4.09 5.64
N ARG A 66 1.55 4.00 4.70
CA ARG A 66 1.67 4.61 3.37
C ARG A 66 1.88 6.13 3.41
N PRO A 67 1.04 6.94 4.08
CA PRO A 67 1.24 8.39 4.14
C PRO A 67 2.28 8.79 5.20
N LEU A 68 2.51 8.00 6.25
CA LEU A 68 3.49 8.31 7.27
C LEU A 68 4.93 8.16 6.78
N ARG A 69 5.26 7.07 6.09
CA ARG A 69 6.63 6.73 5.67
C ARG A 69 7.34 7.85 4.89
N PRO A 70 6.72 8.51 3.89
CA PRO A 70 7.35 9.61 3.16
C PRO A 70 7.35 10.94 3.94
N SER A 71 6.81 10.95 5.16
CA SER A 71 6.72 12.15 6.00
C SER A 71 7.79 12.19 7.11
N PHE A 72 8.90 11.49 6.92
CA PHE A 72 10.11 11.63 7.72
C PHE A 72 11.21 12.29 6.90
N PRO A 73 12.15 13.02 7.56
CA PRO A 73 13.25 13.66 6.87
C PRO A 73 14.15 12.63 6.18
N ASP A 74 14.70 13.01 5.02
CA ASP A 74 15.73 12.23 4.37
C ASP A 74 16.93 12.01 5.29
N GLY A 75 17.49 10.81 5.29
CA GLY A 75 18.61 10.44 6.15
C GLY A 75 18.23 10.07 7.59
N PHE A 76 16.95 10.15 7.99
CA PHE A 76 16.51 9.61 9.27
C PHE A 76 16.39 8.09 9.18
N LEU A 77 17.34 7.36 9.80
CA LEU A 77 17.46 5.92 9.71
C LEU A 77 17.26 5.19 11.06
N TYR A 78 16.78 5.90 12.08
CA TYR A 78 16.51 5.27 13.37
C TYR A 78 15.27 4.40 13.31
N GLU A 79 15.36 3.17 13.83
CA GLU A 79 14.22 2.27 13.92
C GLU A 79 13.07 2.95 14.67
N THR A 80 11.92 3.05 14.00
CA THR A 80 10.73 3.71 14.54
C THR A 80 9.57 2.74 14.52
N HIS A 81 8.84 2.65 15.64
CA HIS A 81 7.71 1.77 15.82
C HIS A 81 6.49 2.59 16.23
N VAL A 82 5.43 2.47 15.45
CA VAL A 82 4.10 3.05 15.72
C VAL A 82 3.14 1.89 15.98
N VAL A 83 2.49 1.90 17.15
CA VAL A 83 1.54 0.85 17.54
C VAL A 83 0.20 1.49 17.83
N ALA A 84 -0.83 1.09 17.10
CA ALA A 84 -2.22 1.44 17.35
C ALA A 84 -2.92 0.27 18.06
N THR A 85 -3.42 0.51 19.27
CA THR A 85 -4.18 -0.47 20.05
C THR A 85 -5.62 -0.03 20.13
N ILE A 86 -6.53 -0.89 19.67
CA ILE A 86 -7.98 -0.64 19.74
C ILE A 86 -8.46 -0.99 21.15
N LEU A 87 -8.82 0.04 21.92
CA LEU A 87 -9.20 -0.09 23.31
C LEU A 87 -10.71 -0.31 23.49
N SER A 88 -11.52 0.31 22.62
CA SER A 88 -12.97 0.19 22.57
C SER A 88 -13.42 0.26 21.12
N ALA A 89 -14.47 -0.45 20.75
CA ALA A 89 -15.10 -0.38 19.45
C ALA A 89 -16.63 -0.50 19.63
N ASP A 90 -17.35 0.54 19.19
CA ASP A 90 -18.80 0.65 19.35
C ASP A 90 -19.59 -0.11 18.28
N LEU A 91 -18.92 -0.70 17.31
CA LEU A 91 -19.53 -1.37 16.15
C LEU A 91 -20.43 -0.47 15.29
N VAL A 92 -20.28 0.84 15.43
CA VAL A 92 -20.92 1.88 14.63
C VAL A 92 -19.87 2.60 13.79
N ASN A 93 -18.73 2.93 14.39
CA ASN A 93 -17.67 3.71 13.78
C ASN A 93 -16.43 2.84 13.52
N ASP A 94 -15.89 2.93 12.31
CA ASP A 94 -14.65 2.24 11.96
C ASP A 94 -13.43 2.89 12.65
N TYR A 95 -12.46 2.08 13.05
CA TYR A 95 -11.27 2.53 13.76
C TYR A 95 -10.09 2.90 12.84
N ASP A 96 -10.13 2.58 11.55
CA ASP A 96 -8.99 2.67 10.62
C ASP A 96 -8.49 4.12 10.44
N VAL A 97 -9.37 5.06 10.11
CA VAL A 97 -9.04 6.49 9.97
C VAL A 97 -8.72 7.15 11.31
N PRO A 98 -9.48 6.92 12.40
CA PRO A 98 -9.06 7.35 13.74
C PRO A 98 -7.66 6.86 14.12
N ALA A 99 -7.29 5.62 13.80
CA ALA A 99 -5.95 5.08 14.06
C ALA A 99 -4.86 5.81 13.27
N LEU A 100 -5.11 6.16 12.00
CA LEU A 100 -4.19 6.95 11.18
C LEU A 100 -4.01 8.37 11.76
N ASN A 101 -5.11 9.04 12.09
CA ASN A 101 -5.09 10.38 12.68
C ASN A 101 -4.38 10.39 14.04
N ALA A 102 -4.63 9.38 14.87
CA ALA A 102 -3.95 9.19 16.15
C ALA A 102 -2.45 8.91 15.98
N ALA A 103 -2.05 8.15 14.94
CA ALA A 103 -0.64 7.89 14.64
C ALA A 103 0.10 9.16 14.24
N SER A 104 -0.52 9.99 13.40
CA SER A 104 0.00 11.33 13.07
C SER A 104 0.11 12.21 14.31
N ALA A 105 -0.93 12.25 15.15
CA ALA A 105 -0.92 13.03 16.38
C ALA A 105 0.18 12.56 17.36
N ALA A 106 0.33 11.24 17.54
CA ALA A 106 1.37 10.66 18.40
C ALA A 106 2.80 11.07 17.94
N LEU A 107 3.05 11.02 16.63
CA LEU A 107 4.32 11.48 16.05
C LEU A 107 4.49 12.99 16.22
N THR A 108 3.47 13.79 16.00
CA THR A 108 3.48 15.26 16.11
C THR A 108 3.82 15.73 17.53
N ILE A 109 3.39 15.01 18.58
CA ILE A 109 3.69 15.30 19.98
C ILE A 109 4.88 14.48 20.53
N SER A 110 5.62 13.78 19.67
CA SER A 110 6.81 13.01 20.05
C SER A 110 8.10 13.77 19.70
N PRO A 111 9.25 13.36 20.23
CA PRO A 111 10.54 13.89 19.82
C PRO A 111 11.05 13.34 18.48
N VAL A 112 10.32 12.42 17.84
CA VAL A 112 10.69 11.83 16.54
C VAL A 112 10.57 12.92 15.46
N PRO A 113 11.57 13.08 14.58
CA PRO A 113 11.50 14.05 13.50
C PRO A 113 10.45 13.62 12.47
N PHE A 114 9.34 14.34 12.46
CA PHE A 114 8.18 14.06 11.62
C PHE A 114 7.75 15.32 10.87
N LEU A 115 7.62 15.24 9.55
CA LEU A 115 7.26 16.35 8.65
C LEU A 115 5.73 16.49 8.46
N GLY A 116 4.98 16.08 9.49
CA GLY A 116 3.53 16.27 9.56
C GLY A 116 3.13 17.56 10.28
N PRO A 117 1.89 17.67 10.76
CA PRO A 117 0.91 16.57 10.85
C PRO A 117 0.25 16.17 9.53
N LEU A 118 -0.26 14.94 9.52
CA LEU A 118 -1.15 14.40 8.49
C LEU A 118 -2.57 14.35 9.02
N GLY A 119 -3.55 14.62 8.17
CA GLY A 119 -4.96 14.35 8.43
C GLY A 119 -5.50 13.32 7.45
N ALA A 120 -6.51 12.58 7.87
CA ALA A 120 -7.21 11.63 7.01
C ALA A 120 -8.71 11.64 7.27
N VAL A 121 -9.48 11.35 6.21
CA VAL A 121 -10.93 11.21 6.23
C VAL A 121 -11.34 10.02 5.39
N LYS A 122 -12.39 9.32 5.84
CA LYS A 122 -13.15 8.36 5.03
C LYS A 122 -14.39 9.08 4.52
N LEU A 123 -14.70 8.90 3.24
CA LEU A 123 -15.91 9.42 2.59
C LEU A 123 -16.68 8.24 1.99
N ALA A 124 -18.00 8.24 2.14
CA ALA A 124 -18.91 7.30 1.51
C ALA A 124 -19.80 8.03 0.51
N LEU A 125 -20.01 7.46 -0.68
CA LEU A 125 -20.86 8.03 -1.73
C LEU A 125 -22.23 7.38 -1.68
N SER A 126 -23.25 8.13 -1.26
CA SER A 126 -24.65 7.70 -1.27
C SER A 126 -25.51 8.72 -1.97
N ASN A 127 -26.34 8.28 -2.92
CA ASN A 127 -27.25 9.15 -3.70
C ASN A 127 -26.57 10.36 -4.36
N GLY A 128 -25.29 10.24 -4.73
CA GLY A 128 -24.50 11.29 -5.38
C GLY A 128 -23.84 12.30 -4.43
N GLU A 129 -24.02 12.15 -3.12
CA GLU A 129 -23.44 13.01 -2.08
C GLU A 129 -22.38 12.28 -1.28
N TRP A 130 -21.33 13.00 -0.85
CA TRP A 130 -20.26 12.46 -0.02
C TRP A 130 -20.55 12.64 1.47
N ILE A 131 -20.54 11.54 2.22
CA ILE A 131 -20.74 11.48 3.68
C ILE A 131 -19.38 11.33 4.33
N PRO A 132 -18.89 12.31 5.13
CA PRO A 132 -17.62 12.20 5.83
C PRO A 132 -17.75 11.38 7.12
N PHE A 133 -16.71 10.60 7.44
CA PHE A 133 -16.66 9.72 8.60
C PHE A 133 -17.90 8.82 8.73
N PRO A 134 -18.25 8.09 7.66
CA PRO A 134 -19.48 7.30 7.65
C PRO A 134 -19.46 6.22 8.70
N THR A 135 -20.64 5.94 9.26
CA THR A 135 -20.89 4.75 10.07
C THR A 135 -20.89 3.49 9.19
N PHE A 136 -20.83 2.30 9.81
CA PHE A 136 -20.95 1.05 9.05
C PHE A 136 -22.27 0.96 8.28
N GLU A 137 -23.38 1.43 8.86
CA GLU A 137 -24.70 1.46 8.21
C GLU A 137 -24.67 2.37 6.97
N GLU A 138 -24.12 3.57 7.08
CA GLU A 138 -23.97 4.50 5.94
C GLU A 138 -23.04 3.96 4.86
N LEU A 139 -22.00 3.16 5.24
CA LEU A 139 -21.15 2.48 4.28
C LEU A 139 -21.90 1.39 3.50
N GLU A 140 -22.73 0.60 4.18
CA GLU A 140 -23.55 -0.43 3.54
C GLU A 140 -24.56 0.17 2.53
N GLU A 141 -25.07 1.38 2.79
CA GLU A 141 -25.99 2.11 1.91
C GLU A 141 -25.28 2.93 0.82
N SER A 142 -23.98 2.84 0.70
CA SER A 142 -23.16 3.62 -0.23
C SER A 142 -22.70 2.78 -1.43
N VAL A 143 -22.55 3.43 -2.59
CA VAL A 143 -22.06 2.78 -3.81
C VAL A 143 -20.54 2.73 -3.90
N PHE A 144 -19.85 3.67 -3.22
CA PHE A 144 -18.41 3.83 -3.31
C PHE A 144 -17.84 4.48 -2.06
N MET A 145 -16.56 4.20 -1.76
CA MET A 145 -15.85 4.81 -0.65
C MET A 145 -14.49 5.33 -1.06
N LEU A 146 -14.05 6.40 -0.38
CA LEU A 146 -12.70 6.97 -0.44
C LEU A 146 -12.12 7.05 0.95
N VAL A 147 -10.84 6.69 1.11
CA VAL A 147 -10.01 7.09 2.24
C VAL A 147 -8.92 8.00 1.70
N VAL A 148 -8.88 9.23 2.19
CA VAL A 148 -7.95 10.25 1.72
C VAL A 148 -7.11 10.74 2.89
N ALA A 149 -5.78 10.76 2.73
CA ALA A 149 -4.88 11.39 3.67
C ALA A 149 -4.05 12.49 2.99
N GLY A 150 -3.74 13.55 3.73
CA GLY A 150 -3.01 14.68 3.20
C GLY A 150 -2.27 15.46 4.28
N LYS A 151 -1.48 16.43 3.85
CA LYS A 151 -0.74 17.35 4.70
C LYS A 151 -0.79 18.77 4.13
N ARG A 152 -0.57 19.78 4.99
CA ARG A 152 -0.42 21.14 4.51
C ARG A 152 0.93 21.34 3.81
N ASN A 153 0.89 22.00 2.67
CA ASN A 153 2.08 22.45 1.95
C ASN A 153 2.56 23.81 2.49
N ALA A 154 3.62 24.34 1.88
CA ALA A 154 4.21 25.62 2.28
C ALA A 154 3.27 26.84 2.10
N SER A 155 2.27 26.76 1.23
CA SER A 155 1.23 27.78 1.04
C SER A 155 0.07 27.66 2.02
N GLY A 156 0.04 26.60 2.83
CA GLY A 156 -1.03 26.32 3.80
C GLY A 156 -2.20 25.52 3.21
N GLU A 157 -2.15 25.17 1.94
CA GLU A 157 -3.13 24.33 1.28
C GLU A 157 -2.90 22.84 1.61
N VAL A 158 -3.95 22.03 1.50
CA VAL A 158 -3.84 20.58 1.72
C VAL A 158 -3.47 19.88 0.42
N ASP A 159 -2.30 19.24 0.43
CA ASP A 159 -1.87 18.30 -0.61
C ASP A 159 -2.29 16.88 -0.23
N ILE A 160 -2.88 16.16 -1.18
CA ILE A 160 -3.23 14.75 -0.99
C ILE A 160 -1.96 13.90 -1.05
N ALA A 161 -1.74 13.13 -0.01
CA ALA A 161 -0.58 12.24 0.13
C ALA A 161 -0.93 10.77 -0.14
N MET A 162 -2.18 10.36 0.07
CA MET A 162 -2.63 9.00 -0.11
C MET A 162 -4.12 8.96 -0.43
N VAL A 163 -4.50 8.08 -1.35
CA VAL A 163 -5.88 7.73 -1.66
C VAL A 163 -6.02 6.20 -1.63
N GLU A 164 -7.07 5.72 -1.00
CA GLU A 164 -7.59 4.38 -1.14
C GLU A 164 -9.07 4.48 -1.53
N ALA A 165 -9.47 3.71 -2.54
CA ALA A 165 -10.81 3.81 -3.12
C ALA A 165 -11.36 2.41 -3.38
N GLY A 166 -12.68 2.26 -3.36
CA GLY A 166 -13.33 1.01 -3.71
C GLY A 166 -14.85 1.14 -3.79
N ALA A 167 -15.47 0.33 -4.64
CA ALA A 167 -16.90 0.11 -4.57
C ALA A 167 -17.24 -0.68 -3.29
N THR A 168 -18.42 -0.44 -2.75
CA THR A 168 -18.95 -1.22 -1.62
C THR A 168 -19.47 -2.58 -2.12
N GLU A 169 -19.68 -3.54 -1.24
CA GLU A 169 -20.16 -4.88 -1.60
C GLU A 169 -21.46 -4.85 -2.42
N HIS A 170 -22.38 -3.97 -2.04
CA HIS A 170 -23.68 -3.84 -2.71
C HIS A 170 -23.74 -2.72 -3.74
N GLY A 171 -22.64 -2.00 -3.98
CA GLY A 171 -22.59 -0.81 -4.82
C GLY A 171 -23.07 -1.06 -6.25
N HIS A 172 -22.70 -2.18 -6.87
CA HIS A 172 -23.16 -2.53 -8.21
C HIS A 172 -24.69 -2.64 -8.29
N ARG A 173 -25.32 -3.34 -7.35
CA ARG A 173 -26.78 -3.50 -7.32
C ARG A 173 -27.51 -2.20 -7.01
N MET A 174 -26.94 -1.34 -6.17
CA MET A 174 -27.50 -0.02 -5.90
C MET A 174 -27.51 0.85 -7.16
N VAL A 175 -26.46 0.77 -7.98
CA VAL A 175 -26.40 1.47 -9.26
C VAL A 175 -27.43 0.88 -10.25
N GLU A 176 -27.55 -0.44 -10.33
CA GLU A 176 -28.61 -1.07 -11.12
C GLU A 176 -30.02 -0.68 -10.62
N GLY A 177 -30.17 -0.48 -9.32
CA GLY A 177 -31.38 0.01 -8.66
C GLY A 177 -31.66 1.51 -8.87
N GLY A 178 -30.76 2.23 -9.54
CA GLY A 178 -30.94 3.64 -9.94
C GLY A 178 -30.16 4.67 -9.13
N GLN A 179 -29.29 4.25 -8.21
CA GLN A 179 -28.34 5.20 -7.60
C GLN A 179 -27.30 5.68 -8.63
N PRO A 180 -26.84 6.95 -8.54
CA PRO A 180 -25.77 7.44 -9.40
C PRO A 180 -24.48 6.62 -9.24
N ALA A 181 -23.88 6.21 -10.35
CA ALA A 181 -22.57 5.58 -10.36
C ALA A 181 -21.47 6.61 -10.04
N SER A 182 -20.36 6.13 -9.48
CA SER A 182 -19.16 6.95 -9.31
C SER A 182 -18.41 7.05 -10.65
N ASP A 183 -18.27 8.25 -11.17
CA ASP A 183 -17.40 8.59 -12.30
C ASP A 183 -16.18 9.40 -11.84
N GLU A 184 -15.31 9.73 -12.77
CA GLU A 184 -14.07 10.48 -12.47
C GLU A 184 -14.35 11.87 -11.90
N ASP A 185 -15.42 12.54 -12.38
CA ASP A 185 -15.83 13.87 -11.89
C ASP A 185 -16.34 13.78 -10.45
N THR A 186 -17.14 12.78 -10.13
CA THR A 186 -17.63 12.50 -8.78
C THR A 186 -16.49 12.21 -7.83
N ILE A 187 -15.54 11.34 -8.23
CA ILE A 187 -14.35 11.03 -7.44
C ILE A 187 -13.49 12.28 -7.22
N THR A 188 -13.30 13.10 -8.25
CA THR A 188 -12.57 14.37 -8.15
C THR A 188 -13.21 15.31 -7.14
N ARG A 189 -14.55 15.46 -7.15
CA ARG A 189 -15.26 16.24 -6.12
C ARG A 189 -15.00 15.70 -4.71
N GLY A 190 -15.08 14.38 -4.51
CA GLY A 190 -14.80 13.77 -3.21
C GLY A 190 -13.38 14.03 -2.73
N LEU A 191 -12.40 14.01 -3.63
CA LEU A 191 -11.02 14.36 -3.28
C LEU A 191 -10.87 15.83 -2.88
N GLU A 192 -11.57 16.76 -3.55
CA GLU A 192 -11.55 18.18 -3.16
C GLU A 192 -12.28 18.42 -1.84
N GLU A 193 -13.43 17.78 -1.61
CA GLU A 193 -14.15 17.86 -0.33
C GLU A 193 -13.31 17.31 0.84
N ALA A 194 -12.59 16.21 0.61
CA ALA A 194 -11.70 15.60 1.62
C ALA A 194 -10.67 16.60 2.19
N LYS A 195 -10.17 17.53 1.37
CA LYS A 195 -9.17 18.52 1.80
C LYS A 195 -9.66 19.39 2.96
N GLY A 196 -10.96 19.73 2.98
CA GLY A 196 -11.56 20.51 4.06
C GLY A 196 -11.52 19.78 5.40
N TYR A 197 -11.90 18.51 5.42
CA TYR A 197 -11.87 17.68 6.62
C TYR A 197 -10.45 17.36 7.07
N ILE A 198 -9.56 17.06 6.14
CA ILE A 198 -8.13 16.86 6.41
C ILE A 198 -7.53 18.09 7.06
N GLY A 199 -7.87 19.30 6.57
CA GLY A 199 -7.42 20.56 7.14
C GLY A 199 -7.83 20.71 8.61
N GLN A 200 -9.09 20.41 8.95
CA GLN A 200 -9.59 20.46 10.32
C GLN A 200 -8.86 19.48 11.24
N ILE A 201 -8.65 18.23 10.79
CA ILE A 201 -7.90 17.22 11.54
C ILE A 201 -6.45 17.66 11.79
N ILE A 202 -5.82 18.31 10.82
CA ILE A 202 -4.47 18.86 10.97
C ILE A 202 -4.48 19.98 12.02
N ASP A 203 -5.45 20.90 11.97
CA ASP A 203 -5.56 22.02 12.92
C ASP A 203 -5.75 21.53 14.36
N MET A 204 -6.55 20.49 14.60
CA MET A 204 -6.69 19.82 15.90
C MET A 204 -5.34 19.29 16.42
N GLN A 205 -4.52 18.71 15.56
CA GLN A 205 -3.20 18.20 15.96
C GLN A 205 -2.20 19.32 16.24
N VAL A 206 -2.29 20.44 15.51
CA VAL A 206 -1.49 21.64 15.77
C VAL A 206 -1.85 22.25 17.14
N GLU A 207 -3.14 22.35 17.47
CA GLU A 207 -3.60 22.78 18.79
C GLU A 207 -3.12 21.86 19.90
N LEU A 208 -3.23 20.53 19.71
CA LEU A 208 -2.71 19.54 20.65
C LEU A 208 -1.20 19.73 20.89
N ARG A 209 -0.44 19.94 19.81
CA ARG A 209 0.99 20.19 19.88
C ARG A 209 1.30 21.46 20.69
N ALA A 210 0.54 22.53 20.50
CA ALA A 210 0.69 23.78 21.25
C ALA A 210 0.43 23.59 22.76
N GLN A 211 -0.55 22.73 23.13
CA GLN A 211 -0.85 22.42 24.53
C GLN A 211 0.25 21.60 25.22
N VAL A 212 0.90 20.67 24.47
CA VAL A 212 2.01 19.86 25.00
C VAL A 212 3.26 20.70 25.24
N GLY A 213 3.43 21.80 24.51
CA GLY A 213 4.56 22.73 24.65
C GLY A 213 5.79 22.30 23.85
N GLU A 214 6.96 22.80 24.24
CA GLU A 214 8.21 22.58 23.53
C GLU A 214 8.69 21.13 23.70
N ILE A 215 8.95 20.47 22.59
CA ILE A 215 9.54 19.13 22.53
C ILE A 215 10.84 19.23 21.74
N LYS A 216 11.94 18.86 22.38
CA LYS A 216 13.24 18.79 21.71
C LYS A 216 13.25 17.56 20.79
N ALA A 217 13.37 17.80 19.48
CA ALA A 217 13.53 16.73 18.51
C ALA A 217 14.80 15.92 18.76
N VAL A 218 14.78 14.65 18.42
CA VAL A 218 15.95 13.78 18.46
C VAL A 218 16.93 14.25 17.40
N ASP A 219 18.18 14.54 17.85
CA ASP A 219 19.29 14.76 16.91
C ASP A 219 19.63 13.45 16.21
N PHE A 220 19.71 13.48 14.90
CA PHE A 220 20.15 12.34 14.10
C PHE A 220 21.21 12.81 13.09
N PRO A 221 22.21 11.95 12.79
CA PRO A 221 23.15 12.27 11.73
C PRO A 221 22.37 12.31 10.42
N VAL A 222 22.39 13.45 9.74
CA VAL A 222 21.93 13.54 8.36
C VAL A 222 22.98 12.84 7.52
N ASP A 223 22.83 11.55 7.34
CA ASP A 223 23.64 10.79 6.41
C ASP A 223 23.18 11.14 4.99
N ALA A 224 23.76 12.20 4.42
CA ALA A 224 23.61 12.47 3.01
C ALA A 224 24.15 11.25 2.27
N ALA A 225 23.28 10.59 1.50
CA ALA A 225 23.64 9.35 0.78
C ALA A 225 24.92 9.50 -0.07
N TYR A 226 25.28 10.72 -0.40
CA TYR A 226 26.51 11.18 -1.08
C TYR A 226 26.59 12.72 -0.98
N SER A 227 27.82 13.29 -1.11
CA SER A 227 28.01 14.73 -1.20
C SER A 227 27.65 15.26 -2.59
N ASP A 228 27.31 16.57 -2.69
CA ASP A 228 27.04 17.22 -3.97
C ASP A 228 28.26 17.17 -4.90
N GLU A 229 29.46 17.24 -4.33
CA GLU A 229 30.72 17.13 -5.09
C GLU A 229 30.90 15.73 -5.71
N LEU A 230 30.66 14.68 -4.92
CA LEU A 230 30.68 13.30 -5.42
C LEU A 230 29.58 13.10 -6.48
N TYR A 231 28.37 13.62 -6.26
CA TYR A 231 27.29 13.52 -7.22
C TYR A 231 27.66 14.17 -8.55
N ALA A 232 28.23 15.37 -8.54
CA ALA A 232 28.64 16.06 -9.78
C ALA A 232 29.71 15.26 -10.55
N ARG A 233 30.70 14.68 -9.86
CA ARG A 233 31.71 13.78 -10.48
C ARG A 233 31.05 12.54 -11.08
N VAL A 234 30.16 11.91 -10.35
CA VAL A 234 29.42 10.73 -10.81
C VAL A 234 28.51 11.07 -12.00
N GLU A 235 27.80 12.20 -11.95
CA GLU A 235 26.93 12.63 -13.05
C GLU A 235 27.70 12.84 -14.34
N ALA A 236 28.88 13.45 -14.27
CA ALA A 236 29.72 13.68 -15.43
C ALA A 236 30.16 12.38 -16.14
N VAL A 237 30.42 11.31 -15.38
CA VAL A 237 30.87 10.01 -15.90
C VAL A 237 29.71 9.08 -16.24
N ALA A 238 28.71 8.97 -15.40
CA ALA A 238 27.64 7.99 -15.52
C ALA A 238 26.54 8.43 -16.51
N LYS A 239 26.20 9.73 -16.55
CA LYS A 239 25.10 10.22 -17.40
C LYS A 239 25.26 9.86 -18.88
N PRO A 240 26.42 10.07 -19.56
CA PRO A 240 26.58 9.69 -20.96
C PRO A 240 26.41 8.18 -21.19
N LYS A 241 26.83 7.35 -20.23
CA LYS A 241 26.71 5.88 -20.33
C LYS A 241 25.24 5.44 -20.29
N PHE A 242 24.44 5.98 -19.37
CA PHE A 242 23.01 5.67 -19.29
C PHE A 242 22.19 6.27 -20.45
N GLU A 243 22.52 7.46 -20.91
CA GLU A 243 21.91 8.04 -22.13
C GLU A 243 22.22 7.18 -23.36
N GLY A 244 23.44 6.63 -23.46
CA GLY A 244 23.87 5.75 -24.54
C GLY A 244 23.20 4.38 -24.60
N LEU A 245 22.57 3.90 -23.52
CA LEU A 245 21.88 2.59 -23.51
C LEU A 245 20.67 2.56 -24.44
N GLY A 246 20.07 3.70 -24.75
CA GLY A 246 18.90 3.76 -25.62
C GLY A 246 17.67 3.08 -25.00
N VAL A 247 16.87 2.44 -25.85
CA VAL A 247 15.68 1.67 -25.48
C VAL A 247 16.03 0.19 -25.55
N ILE A 248 15.86 -0.51 -24.42
CA ILE A 248 16.04 -1.97 -24.35
C ILE A 248 14.72 -2.56 -23.85
N VAL A 249 14.06 -3.34 -24.71
CA VAL A 249 12.71 -3.87 -24.45
C VAL A 249 12.76 -4.97 -23.39
N ASP A 250 13.66 -5.95 -23.56
CA ASP A 250 13.80 -7.05 -22.59
C ASP A 250 14.33 -6.56 -21.24
N LYS A 251 13.71 -7.01 -20.15
CA LYS A 251 14.05 -6.59 -18.79
C LYS A 251 15.43 -7.09 -18.36
N THR A 252 15.76 -8.33 -18.73
CA THR A 252 17.02 -8.96 -18.32
C THR A 252 18.19 -8.29 -19.04
N GLU A 253 18.09 -8.13 -20.37
CA GLU A 253 19.09 -7.41 -21.18
C GLU A 253 19.28 -5.97 -20.69
N ARG A 254 18.19 -5.28 -20.35
CA ARG A 254 18.25 -3.91 -19.81
C ARG A 254 18.95 -3.87 -18.45
N SER A 255 18.62 -4.80 -17.55
CA SER A 255 19.27 -4.88 -16.21
C SER A 255 20.76 -5.16 -16.33
N GLU A 256 21.16 -6.04 -17.24
CA GLU A 256 22.58 -6.35 -17.51
C GLU A 256 23.30 -5.14 -18.11
N ALA A 257 22.69 -4.44 -19.06
CA ALA A 257 23.25 -3.24 -19.64
C ALA A 257 23.42 -2.09 -18.62
N GLU A 258 22.41 -1.90 -17.74
CA GLU A 258 22.48 -0.91 -16.64
C GLU A 258 23.58 -1.28 -15.63
N SER A 259 23.72 -2.56 -15.28
CA SER A 259 24.80 -3.04 -14.40
C SER A 259 26.18 -2.80 -15.01
N THR A 260 26.35 -3.13 -16.29
CA THR A 260 27.60 -2.90 -17.02
C THR A 260 27.94 -1.42 -17.08
N ALA A 261 26.96 -0.54 -17.37
CA ALA A 261 27.16 0.90 -17.38
C ALA A 261 27.57 1.44 -15.99
N ALA A 262 26.97 0.91 -14.92
CA ALA A 262 27.32 1.28 -13.56
C ALA A 262 28.75 0.84 -13.18
N GLU A 263 29.15 -0.39 -13.53
CA GLU A 263 30.50 -0.92 -13.29
C GLU A 263 31.55 -0.08 -14.05
N GLN A 264 31.30 0.22 -15.31
CA GLN A 264 32.18 1.09 -16.11
C GLN A 264 32.29 2.49 -15.51
N ALA A 265 31.21 3.04 -14.98
CA ALA A 265 31.25 4.34 -14.31
C ALA A 265 32.09 4.29 -13.03
N ILE A 266 31.97 3.25 -12.21
CA ILE A 266 32.80 3.07 -11.01
C ILE A 266 34.27 2.97 -11.38
N ALA A 267 34.62 2.16 -12.38
CA ALA A 267 35.99 1.99 -12.83
C ALA A 267 36.61 3.31 -13.32
N GLU A 268 35.85 4.12 -14.09
CA GLU A 268 36.31 5.41 -14.60
C GLU A 268 36.47 6.48 -13.52
N LEU A 269 35.67 6.40 -12.45
CA LEU A 269 35.77 7.30 -11.29
C LEU A 269 37.07 7.10 -10.50
N GLY A 270 37.75 5.95 -10.65
CA GLY A 270 39.00 5.63 -9.97
C GLY A 270 38.90 5.62 -8.44
N ILE A 271 37.75 5.19 -7.92
CA ILE A 271 37.53 5.06 -6.48
C ILE A 271 38.28 3.82 -5.98
N ASP A 272 39.03 3.97 -4.89
CA ASP A 272 39.77 2.89 -4.26
C ASP A 272 38.77 1.79 -3.78
N GLU A 273 39.04 0.54 -4.15
CA GLU A 273 38.19 -0.59 -3.75
C GLU A 273 38.18 -0.82 -2.24
N ASP A 274 39.22 -0.39 -1.54
CA ASP A 274 39.33 -0.45 -0.09
C ASP A 274 38.56 0.67 0.63
N ASP A 275 38.12 1.71 -0.09
CA ASP A 275 37.26 2.78 0.43
C ASP A 275 35.77 2.40 0.26
N GLU A 276 35.30 1.49 1.09
CA GLU A 276 33.91 0.98 1.07
C GLU A 276 32.86 2.10 1.24
N GLU A 277 33.17 3.14 2.00
CA GLU A 277 32.26 4.27 2.24
C GLU A 277 32.04 5.08 0.97
N THR A 278 33.13 5.54 0.33
CA THR A 278 33.05 6.30 -0.94
C THR A 278 32.47 5.45 -2.06
N LEU A 279 32.81 4.16 -2.12
CA LEU A 279 32.26 3.24 -3.10
C LEU A 279 30.74 3.07 -2.94
N THR A 280 30.26 2.93 -1.72
CA THR A 280 28.84 2.83 -1.41
C THR A 280 28.08 4.12 -1.77
N ALA A 281 28.64 5.28 -1.44
CA ALA A 281 28.10 6.58 -1.80
C ALA A 281 28.05 6.78 -3.33
N ALA A 282 29.11 6.39 -4.05
CA ALA A 282 29.16 6.44 -5.50
C ALA A 282 28.10 5.55 -6.16
N LYS A 283 27.88 4.33 -5.67
CA LYS A 283 26.82 3.42 -6.15
C LYS A 283 25.43 4.03 -5.95
N LYS A 284 25.18 4.69 -4.82
CA LYS A 284 23.91 5.42 -4.56
C LYS A 284 23.74 6.60 -5.53
N ALA A 285 24.81 7.37 -5.75
CA ALA A 285 24.81 8.49 -6.71
C ALA A 285 24.59 8.03 -8.16
N ILE A 286 25.20 6.93 -8.59
CA ILE A 286 25.00 6.32 -9.92
C ILE A 286 23.52 5.94 -10.12
N LYS A 287 22.90 5.31 -9.14
CA LYS A 287 21.45 5.00 -9.18
C LYS A 287 20.59 6.25 -9.32
N ALA A 288 20.94 7.33 -8.62
CA ALA A 288 20.23 8.61 -8.71
C ALA A 288 20.38 9.22 -10.13
N VAL A 289 21.58 9.18 -10.73
CA VAL A 289 21.83 9.63 -12.09
C VAL A 289 21.04 8.78 -13.09
N ALA A 290 21.10 7.45 -13.01
CA ALA A 290 20.33 6.55 -13.88
C ALA A 290 18.82 6.86 -13.82
N LYS A 291 18.28 7.01 -12.60
CA LYS A 291 16.88 7.40 -12.38
C LYS A 291 16.56 8.76 -13.02
N LYS A 292 17.44 9.75 -12.90
CA LYS A 292 17.27 11.09 -13.48
C LYS A 292 17.26 11.03 -15.00
N VAL A 293 18.20 10.30 -15.62
CA VAL A 293 18.27 10.10 -17.07
C VAL A 293 16.99 9.46 -17.60
N MET A 294 16.56 8.35 -16.98
CA MET A 294 15.32 7.68 -17.35
C MET A 294 14.11 8.60 -17.26
N ARG A 295 13.94 9.29 -16.12
CA ARG A 295 12.79 10.19 -15.93
C ARG A 295 12.79 11.35 -16.92
N THR A 296 13.96 11.91 -17.21
CA THR A 296 14.14 13.00 -18.20
C THR A 296 13.70 12.54 -19.59
N ARG A 297 14.09 11.32 -19.99
CA ARG A 297 13.63 10.72 -21.26
C ARG A 297 12.11 10.59 -21.30
N VAL A 298 11.51 9.97 -20.27
CA VAL A 298 10.05 9.77 -20.21
C VAL A 298 9.30 11.10 -20.33
N VAL A 299 9.77 12.14 -19.62
CA VAL A 299 9.11 13.46 -19.62
C VAL A 299 9.29 14.20 -20.94
N ASN A 300 10.50 14.20 -21.50
CA ASN A 300 10.82 15.02 -22.67
C ASN A 300 10.47 14.34 -24.00
N GLU A 301 10.63 13.02 -24.08
CA GLU A 301 10.46 12.25 -25.32
C GLU A 301 9.14 11.46 -25.37
N GLY A 302 8.43 11.33 -24.23
CA GLY A 302 7.20 10.53 -24.14
C GLY A 302 7.44 9.02 -24.30
N VAL A 303 8.69 8.56 -24.14
CA VAL A 303 9.09 7.16 -24.35
C VAL A 303 9.49 6.52 -23.03
N ARG A 304 8.87 5.39 -22.69
CA ARG A 304 9.20 4.61 -21.49
C ARG A 304 10.50 3.81 -21.68
N MET A 305 11.01 3.21 -20.59
CA MET A 305 12.27 2.45 -20.57
C MET A 305 12.30 1.31 -21.60
N ASP A 306 11.16 0.69 -21.84
CA ASP A 306 10.98 -0.42 -22.77
C ASP A 306 10.47 0.00 -24.17
N GLY A 307 10.52 1.30 -24.46
CA GLY A 307 10.16 1.85 -25.76
C GLY A 307 8.69 2.14 -25.99
N ARG A 308 7.82 1.77 -25.03
CA ARG A 308 6.37 2.06 -25.14
C ARG A 308 6.07 3.55 -25.01
N SER A 309 4.98 3.98 -25.62
CA SER A 309 4.38 5.30 -25.39
C SER A 309 3.80 5.40 -23.97
N LEU A 310 3.40 6.60 -23.54
CA LEU A 310 2.87 6.83 -22.20
C LEU A 310 1.53 6.12 -21.93
N THR A 311 0.75 5.86 -22.96
CA THR A 311 -0.59 5.22 -22.89
C THR A 311 -0.60 3.75 -23.32
N GLU A 312 0.50 3.25 -23.86
CA GLU A 312 0.58 1.89 -24.38
C GLU A 312 0.63 0.87 -23.23
N VAL A 313 -0.23 -0.14 -23.31
CA VAL A 313 -0.24 -1.29 -22.40
C VAL A 313 0.67 -2.38 -22.98
N ARG A 314 1.42 -3.09 -22.12
CA ARG A 314 2.19 -4.27 -22.53
C ARG A 314 1.24 -5.33 -23.10
N GLN A 315 1.75 -6.13 -24.05
CA GLN A 315 0.97 -7.21 -24.65
C GLN A 315 0.33 -8.10 -23.58
N ILE A 316 -0.94 -8.43 -23.80
CA ILE A 316 -1.73 -9.29 -22.92
C ILE A 316 -1.93 -10.63 -23.63
N ASP A 317 -1.60 -11.70 -22.91
CA ASP A 317 -1.88 -13.09 -23.33
C ASP A 317 -2.73 -13.75 -22.22
N ILE A 318 -3.74 -14.52 -22.62
CA ILE A 318 -4.71 -15.14 -21.71
C ILE A 318 -4.92 -16.59 -22.11
N GLU A 319 -4.97 -17.45 -21.08
CA GLU A 319 -5.36 -18.85 -21.25
C GLU A 319 -6.26 -19.26 -20.07
N VAL A 320 -7.36 -19.96 -20.34
CA VAL A 320 -8.34 -20.42 -19.33
C VAL A 320 -8.47 -21.94 -19.37
N GLY A 321 -9.04 -22.53 -18.32
CA GLY A 321 -9.25 -23.98 -18.27
C GLY A 321 -7.97 -24.81 -18.15
N LEU A 322 -6.92 -24.25 -17.53
CA LEU A 322 -5.59 -24.87 -17.47
C LEU A 322 -5.48 -26.04 -16.51
N LEU A 323 -6.23 -26.02 -15.41
CA LEU A 323 -6.10 -26.97 -14.32
C LEU A 323 -7.38 -27.81 -14.19
N GLY A 324 -7.31 -29.07 -14.61
CA GLY A 324 -8.47 -29.95 -14.70
C GLY A 324 -9.12 -30.34 -13.36
N GLN A 325 -8.56 -30.01 -12.22
CA GLN A 325 -9.13 -30.28 -10.90
C GLN A 325 -9.68 -29.02 -10.21
N ALA A 326 -9.32 -27.83 -10.69
CA ALA A 326 -9.91 -26.57 -10.25
C ALA A 326 -11.29 -26.37 -10.91
N HIS A 327 -12.20 -25.67 -10.27
CA HIS A 327 -13.50 -25.34 -10.87
C HIS A 327 -13.35 -24.29 -11.97
N GLY A 328 -12.38 -23.36 -11.81
CA GLY A 328 -11.95 -22.46 -12.84
C GLY A 328 -10.46 -22.13 -12.68
N SER A 329 -9.79 -21.86 -13.79
CA SER A 329 -8.38 -21.48 -13.79
C SER A 329 -8.05 -20.57 -14.96
N ALA A 330 -7.17 -19.61 -14.74
CA ALA A 330 -6.72 -18.68 -15.78
C ALA A 330 -5.25 -18.31 -15.60
N MET A 331 -4.52 -18.27 -16.71
CA MET A 331 -3.23 -17.59 -16.80
C MET A 331 -3.46 -16.20 -17.38
N PHE A 332 -3.11 -15.18 -16.63
CA PHE A 332 -3.06 -13.81 -17.12
C PHE A 332 -1.60 -13.37 -17.22
N LYS A 333 -1.20 -13.00 -18.43
CA LYS A 333 0.13 -12.52 -18.74
C LYS A 333 0.05 -11.11 -19.34
N ARG A 334 0.85 -10.18 -18.80
CA ARG A 334 0.99 -8.83 -19.32
C ARG A 334 2.48 -8.52 -19.45
N GLY A 335 3.01 -8.68 -20.67
CA GLY A 335 4.45 -8.74 -20.90
C GLY A 335 5.06 -9.85 -20.06
N GLU A 336 6.02 -9.52 -19.21
CA GLU A 336 6.72 -10.48 -18.32
C GLU A 336 5.96 -10.78 -17.01
N THR A 337 4.96 -9.99 -16.65
CA THR A 337 4.14 -10.28 -15.45
C THR A 337 3.18 -11.42 -15.75
N GLN A 338 3.26 -12.52 -14.99
CA GLN A 338 2.46 -13.72 -15.14
C GLN A 338 1.81 -14.11 -13.81
N VAL A 339 0.49 -14.31 -13.82
CA VAL A 339 -0.27 -14.76 -12.66
C VAL A 339 -1.17 -15.93 -13.09
N LEU A 340 -0.98 -17.06 -12.44
CA LEU A 340 -1.93 -18.19 -12.51
C LEU A 340 -2.97 -17.97 -11.41
N ASN A 341 -4.22 -17.87 -11.80
CA ASN A 341 -5.34 -17.79 -10.87
C ASN A 341 -6.19 -19.06 -10.90
N THR A 342 -6.66 -19.48 -9.73
CA THR A 342 -7.54 -20.64 -9.59
C THR A 342 -8.77 -20.27 -8.78
N SER A 343 -9.93 -20.74 -9.19
CA SER A 343 -11.19 -20.64 -8.48
C SER A 343 -11.63 -22.01 -7.99
N THR A 344 -11.93 -22.09 -6.70
CA THR A 344 -12.48 -23.28 -6.06
C THR A 344 -13.81 -22.94 -5.40
N LEU A 345 -14.84 -23.69 -5.74
CA LEU A 345 -16.18 -23.55 -5.17
C LEU A 345 -16.38 -24.60 -4.09
N GLY A 346 -16.93 -24.20 -2.96
CA GLY A 346 -17.21 -25.07 -1.83
C GLY A 346 -18.61 -24.87 -1.27
N MET A 347 -19.03 -25.77 -0.38
CA MET A 347 -20.30 -25.58 0.36
C MET A 347 -20.21 -24.31 1.22
N LEU A 348 -21.34 -23.65 1.46
CA LEU A 348 -21.41 -22.40 2.28
C LEU A 348 -20.74 -22.55 3.66
N ARG A 349 -20.84 -23.74 4.30
CA ARG A 349 -20.16 -24.02 5.59
C ARG A 349 -18.62 -23.96 5.50
N MET A 350 -18.04 -23.86 4.30
CA MET A 350 -16.59 -23.71 4.07
C MET A 350 -16.17 -22.22 3.99
N ALA A 351 -17.10 -21.30 4.21
CA ALA A 351 -16.77 -19.89 4.39
C ALA A 351 -15.74 -19.72 5.54
N ALA A 352 -14.83 -18.78 5.39
CA ALA A 352 -13.85 -18.48 6.42
C ALA A 352 -14.58 -17.89 7.66
N MET A 353 -14.33 -18.47 8.83
CA MET A 353 -14.80 -17.91 10.09
C MET A 353 -13.85 -16.82 10.56
N LEU A 354 -14.40 -15.68 10.93
CA LEU A 354 -13.64 -14.50 11.37
C LEU A 354 -13.74 -14.36 12.89
N ASP A 355 -12.59 -14.40 13.58
CA ASP A 355 -12.49 -14.13 15.02
C ASP A 355 -11.86 -12.73 15.18
N THR A 356 -12.66 -11.70 14.91
CA THR A 356 -12.25 -10.30 14.86
C THR A 356 -13.15 -9.43 15.73
N ILE A 357 -12.81 -8.15 15.86
CA ILE A 357 -13.65 -7.14 16.50
C ILE A 357 -14.65 -6.49 15.53
N ASP A 358 -14.74 -6.97 14.31
CA ASP A 358 -15.66 -6.48 13.28
C ASP A 358 -17.08 -7.06 13.41
N LEU A 359 -18.00 -6.50 12.62
CA LEU A 359 -19.37 -6.98 12.50
C LEU A 359 -19.45 -8.31 11.74
N GLU A 360 -18.58 -8.52 10.77
CA GLU A 360 -18.55 -9.74 9.97
C GLU A 360 -17.99 -10.93 10.76
N GLU A 361 -18.76 -12.01 10.82
CA GLU A 361 -18.39 -13.27 11.48
C GLU A 361 -17.88 -14.32 10.49
N SER A 362 -18.14 -14.15 9.22
CA SER A 362 -17.71 -15.09 8.17
C SER A 362 -17.52 -14.40 6.83
N LYS A 363 -16.65 -14.96 5.99
CA LYS A 363 -16.32 -14.46 4.68
C LYS A 363 -16.52 -15.56 3.65
N ARG A 364 -17.52 -15.37 2.76
CA ARG A 364 -17.89 -16.33 1.73
C ARG A 364 -16.95 -16.27 0.52
N TYR A 365 -16.53 -15.09 0.13
CA TYR A 365 -15.59 -14.84 -0.96
C TYR A 365 -14.20 -14.55 -0.38
N MET A 366 -13.23 -15.40 -0.70
CA MET A 366 -11.87 -15.33 -0.20
C MET A 366 -10.90 -15.25 -1.37
N HIS A 367 -10.00 -14.28 -1.36
CA HIS A 367 -8.93 -14.18 -2.35
C HIS A 367 -7.55 -14.21 -1.66
N HIS A 368 -6.78 -15.25 -1.95
CA HIS A 368 -5.41 -15.41 -1.46
C HIS A 368 -4.41 -15.10 -2.58
N TYR A 369 -3.36 -14.39 -2.22
CA TYR A 369 -2.30 -13.97 -3.14
C TYR A 369 -0.96 -14.48 -2.64
N ASN A 370 -0.22 -15.19 -3.49
CA ASN A 370 1.09 -15.73 -3.20
C ASN A 370 2.14 -15.07 -4.09
N PHE A 371 3.21 -14.56 -3.44
CA PHE A 371 4.32 -13.88 -4.10
C PHE A 371 5.66 -14.53 -3.69
N PRO A 372 5.98 -15.71 -4.25
CA PRO A 372 7.18 -16.43 -3.91
C PRO A 372 8.45 -15.70 -4.41
N PRO A 373 9.62 -15.93 -3.79
CA PRO A 373 10.88 -15.29 -4.19
C PRO A 373 11.23 -15.47 -5.67
N PHE A 374 10.96 -16.63 -6.23
CA PHE A 374 11.26 -16.91 -7.63
C PHE A 374 10.50 -15.99 -8.62
N SER A 375 9.38 -15.40 -8.21
CA SER A 375 8.61 -14.47 -9.05
C SER A 375 9.39 -13.21 -9.43
N THR A 376 10.43 -12.87 -8.67
CA THR A 376 11.36 -11.76 -8.94
C THR A 376 12.77 -12.24 -9.30
N GLY A 377 12.97 -13.55 -9.46
CA GLY A 377 14.27 -14.15 -9.72
C GLY A 377 15.18 -14.27 -8.47
N GLU A 378 14.59 -14.14 -7.29
CA GLU A 378 15.32 -14.22 -6.01
C GLU A 378 15.21 -15.61 -5.40
N THR A 379 16.19 -15.95 -4.57
CA THR A 379 16.12 -17.11 -3.67
C THR A 379 15.66 -16.68 -2.29
N GLY A 380 14.91 -17.52 -1.58
CA GLY A 380 14.45 -17.18 -0.24
C GLY A 380 13.61 -18.27 0.41
N PHE A 381 13.37 -18.14 1.71
CA PHE A 381 12.51 -19.05 2.44
C PHE A 381 11.05 -18.84 2.14
N MET A 382 10.32 -19.90 1.84
CA MET A 382 8.88 -19.93 1.74
C MET A 382 8.29 -19.94 3.16
N ARG A 383 7.81 -18.78 3.60
CA ARG A 383 7.11 -18.61 4.88
C ARG A 383 5.62 -18.29 4.60
N GLY A 384 4.81 -18.25 5.64
CA GLY A 384 3.41 -17.82 5.51
C GLY A 384 3.26 -16.40 4.93
N PRO A 385 2.04 -15.97 4.61
CA PRO A 385 1.77 -14.71 3.94
C PRO A 385 2.30 -13.52 4.75
N LYS A 386 2.95 -12.59 4.07
CA LYS A 386 3.46 -11.33 4.61
C LYS A 386 2.43 -10.22 4.37
N ARG A 387 2.61 -9.07 4.99
CA ARG A 387 1.74 -7.88 4.83
C ARG A 387 1.50 -7.48 3.35
N ARG A 388 2.50 -7.68 2.48
CA ARG A 388 2.37 -7.42 1.04
C ARG A 388 1.33 -8.36 0.41
N GLU A 389 1.41 -9.64 0.71
CA GLU A 389 0.52 -10.65 0.15
C GLU A 389 -0.91 -10.46 0.64
N ILE A 390 -1.10 -10.13 1.92
CA ILE A 390 -2.40 -9.77 2.48
C ILE A 390 -2.97 -8.53 1.77
N GLY A 391 -2.19 -7.47 1.62
CA GLY A 391 -2.66 -6.24 0.97
C GLY A 391 -2.98 -6.39 -0.52
N HIS A 392 -2.23 -7.23 -1.25
CA HIS A 392 -2.48 -7.50 -2.66
C HIS A 392 -3.68 -8.43 -2.86
N GLY A 393 -3.85 -9.42 -1.96
CA GLY A 393 -5.02 -10.28 -1.94
C GLY A 393 -6.30 -9.49 -1.70
N ALA A 394 -6.31 -8.66 -0.67
CA ALA A 394 -7.44 -7.81 -0.33
C ALA A 394 -7.82 -6.82 -1.45
N LEU A 395 -6.83 -6.29 -2.18
CA LEU A 395 -7.10 -5.42 -3.33
C LEU A 395 -7.83 -6.18 -4.43
N ALA A 396 -7.38 -7.40 -4.77
CA ALA A 396 -8.03 -8.21 -5.79
C ALA A 396 -9.43 -8.69 -5.35
N GLU A 397 -9.59 -8.97 -4.05
CA GLU A 397 -10.88 -9.33 -3.46
C GLU A 397 -11.87 -8.18 -3.56
N LYS A 398 -11.52 -6.99 -3.04
CA LYS A 398 -12.37 -5.79 -3.09
C LYS A 398 -12.78 -5.40 -4.51
N ALA A 399 -11.91 -5.64 -5.51
CA ALA A 399 -12.20 -5.30 -6.90
C ALA A 399 -13.35 -6.13 -7.51
N LEU A 400 -13.55 -7.37 -7.05
CA LEU A 400 -14.56 -8.28 -7.59
C LEU A 400 -15.75 -8.50 -6.64
N LEU A 401 -15.62 -8.19 -5.36
CA LEU A 401 -16.67 -8.36 -4.37
C LEU A 401 -18.04 -7.78 -4.82
N PRO A 402 -18.11 -6.56 -5.41
CA PRO A 402 -19.38 -5.97 -5.82
C PRO A 402 -20.11 -6.74 -6.93
N VAL A 403 -19.42 -7.58 -7.69
CA VAL A 403 -19.97 -8.37 -8.81
C VAL A 403 -20.10 -9.85 -8.51
N ILE A 404 -19.78 -10.28 -7.29
CA ILE A 404 -20.02 -11.66 -6.84
C ILE A 404 -21.53 -11.90 -6.72
N PRO A 405 -22.08 -12.96 -7.35
CA PRO A 405 -23.50 -13.26 -7.26
C PRO A 405 -23.98 -13.47 -5.82
N PRO A 406 -25.23 -13.10 -5.48
CA PRO A 406 -25.80 -13.36 -4.17
C PRO A 406 -25.90 -14.87 -3.88
N VAL A 407 -26.06 -15.19 -2.60
CA VAL A 407 -26.11 -16.60 -2.17
C VAL A 407 -27.31 -17.34 -2.73
N GLU A 408 -28.40 -16.63 -3.00
CA GLU A 408 -29.65 -17.15 -3.56
C GLU A 408 -29.46 -17.62 -5.01
N ASP A 409 -28.63 -16.89 -5.79
CA ASP A 409 -28.37 -17.19 -7.19
C ASP A 409 -27.21 -18.19 -7.37
N PHE A 410 -26.20 -18.11 -6.50
CA PHE A 410 -25.02 -18.96 -6.57
C PHE A 410 -24.55 -19.38 -5.15
N PRO A 411 -25.10 -20.48 -4.60
CA PRO A 411 -24.98 -20.86 -3.18
C PRO A 411 -23.65 -21.56 -2.86
N TYR A 412 -22.52 -20.96 -3.22
CA TYR A 412 -21.18 -21.48 -2.95
C TYR A 412 -20.34 -20.50 -2.15
N ALA A 413 -19.40 -21.03 -1.35
CA ALA A 413 -18.24 -20.30 -0.89
C ALA A 413 -17.16 -20.35 -1.98
N TYR A 414 -16.47 -19.25 -2.18
CA TYR A 414 -15.45 -19.09 -3.20
C TYR A 414 -14.06 -18.95 -2.56
N ARG A 415 -13.11 -19.73 -3.04
CA ARG A 415 -11.71 -19.51 -2.71
C ARG A 415 -10.90 -19.32 -3.99
N LEU A 416 -10.43 -18.11 -4.21
CA LEU A 416 -9.52 -17.77 -5.28
C LEU A 416 -8.08 -17.75 -4.77
N VAL A 417 -7.16 -18.21 -5.59
CA VAL A 417 -5.73 -18.15 -5.31
C VAL A 417 -5.00 -17.59 -6.52
N SER A 418 -4.29 -16.49 -6.32
CA SER A 418 -3.37 -15.94 -7.31
C SER A 418 -1.94 -16.35 -7.01
N GLU A 419 -1.35 -17.16 -7.88
CA GLU A 419 0.05 -17.56 -7.85
C GLU A 419 0.84 -16.66 -8.80
N VAL A 420 1.69 -15.78 -8.26
CA VAL A 420 2.54 -14.92 -9.10
C VAL A 420 3.75 -15.72 -9.55
N LEU A 421 3.78 -16.07 -10.83
CA LEU A 421 4.86 -16.87 -11.44
C LEU A 421 6.03 -15.96 -11.83
N MET A 422 5.74 -14.76 -12.34
CA MET A 422 6.75 -13.78 -12.71
C MET A 422 6.20 -12.36 -12.51
N SER A 423 7.02 -11.45 -12.01
CA SER A 423 6.62 -10.06 -11.74
C SER A 423 7.53 -9.04 -12.39
N ASN A 424 6.95 -8.22 -13.25
CA ASN A 424 7.53 -6.96 -13.74
C ASN A 424 6.58 -5.79 -13.43
N GLY A 425 6.19 -5.68 -12.16
CA GLY A 425 5.29 -4.67 -11.62
C GLY A 425 3.79 -4.99 -11.81
N SER A 426 2.99 -4.41 -10.93
CA SER A 426 1.52 -4.48 -10.92
C SER A 426 0.93 -5.90 -11.00
N SER A 427 1.51 -6.83 -10.24
CA SER A 427 1.03 -8.22 -10.15
C SER A 427 -0.33 -8.31 -9.45
N SER A 428 -0.69 -7.38 -8.57
CA SER A 428 -2.02 -7.31 -7.96
C SER A 428 -3.11 -7.01 -8.99
N MET A 429 -2.86 -6.12 -9.95
CA MET A 429 -3.81 -5.87 -11.05
C MET A 429 -3.90 -7.07 -11.99
N ALA A 430 -2.80 -7.77 -12.25
CA ALA A 430 -2.82 -9.02 -12.99
C ALA A 430 -3.64 -10.10 -12.25
N SER A 431 -3.61 -10.09 -10.90
CA SER A 431 -4.44 -10.97 -10.08
C SER A 431 -5.93 -10.65 -10.21
N VAL A 432 -6.34 -9.38 -10.26
CA VAL A 432 -7.74 -8.98 -10.53
C VAL A 432 -8.20 -9.54 -11.87
N CYS A 433 -7.41 -9.35 -12.94
CA CYS A 433 -7.73 -9.87 -14.26
C CYS A 433 -7.81 -11.40 -14.28
N GLY A 434 -6.82 -12.08 -13.68
CA GLY A 434 -6.81 -13.54 -13.59
C GLY A 434 -7.99 -14.08 -12.79
N SER A 435 -8.38 -13.40 -11.70
CA SER A 435 -9.53 -13.78 -10.87
C SER A 435 -10.85 -13.65 -11.62
N SER A 436 -11.05 -12.54 -12.36
CA SER A 436 -12.22 -12.36 -13.20
C SER A 436 -12.35 -13.51 -14.22
N LEU A 437 -11.25 -13.84 -14.91
CA LEU A 437 -11.22 -14.91 -15.90
C LEU A 437 -11.47 -16.30 -15.29
N SER A 438 -10.86 -16.60 -14.13
CA SER A 438 -11.05 -17.90 -13.49
C SER A 438 -12.44 -18.07 -12.87
N LEU A 439 -13.10 -16.98 -12.45
CA LEU A 439 -14.51 -17.01 -12.05
C LEU A 439 -15.41 -17.27 -13.24
N MET A 440 -15.18 -16.62 -14.38
CA MET A 440 -15.93 -16.84 -15.61
C MET A 440 -15.72 -18.27 -16.16
N ASP A 441 -14.54 -18.86 -15.99
CA ASP A 441 -14.24 -20.26 -16.34
C ASP A 441 -14.95 -21.26 -15.40
N ALA A 442 -15.25 -20.84 -14.17
CA ALA A 442 -15.98 -21.65 -13.19
C ALA A 442 -17.51 -21.60 -13.33
N GLY A 443 -18.05 -20.83 -14.30
CA GLY A 443 -19.46 -20.62 -14.55
C GLY A 443 -20.06 -19.44 -13.84
#